data_676cec519cb26115c4327d38d12d1410
#
_entry.id   676cec519cb26115c4327d38d12d1410
#
_cell.length_a   1.000
_cell.length_b   1.000
_cell.length_c   1.000
_cell.angle_alpha   90.00
_cell.angle_beta   90.00
_cell.angle_gamma   90.00
#
_symmetry.space_group_name_H-M   'P 1'
#
loop_
_entity.id
_entity.type
_entity.pdbx_description
1 polymer ?
#
loop_
_entity_poly.entity_id
_entity_poly.type
_entity_poly.pdbx_seq_one_letter_code
_entity_poly.pdbx_strand_id
1 'polypeptide(L)'
;MRSSASASLAIERHPLVTRVLHWATAVILVVSVSAILYRETTEHTTVRQVLMELHRQLGLLVLVVLVARVAVRSVKGLVNHAPGLSAGVRRAATLAHWSMYGVLAGLILLGWAQCNAHAIHLRLFGVIRLPDLVAADSELADTLSDYHIWAAWVLLALVVPHVLAALWHHYIRRDGVLTAMLPGNAVIATKPAVAPARAALSLVARTLRKVRARRAPRAARQSRPL
;
A
#
# COMPACT_ATOMS: atom_id res chain seq x y z
N MET A 1 -13.74 24.72 -36.04
CA MET A 1 -12.50 24.16 -35.46
C MET A 1 -12.71 24.02 -33.98
N ARG A 2 -13.06 22.82 -33.50
CA ARG A 2 -13.14 22.52 -32.05
C ARG A 2 -11.84 21.83 -31.67
N SER A 3 -10.97 22.57 -30.96
CA SER A 3 -9.78 22.05 -30.34
C SER A 3 -10.20 21.04 -29.30
N SER A 4 -10.04 19.77 -29.60
CA SER A 4 -10.10 18.69 -28.60
C SER A 4 -8.83 18.79 -27.76
N ALA A 5 -8.87 19.60 -26.72
CA ALA A 5 -7.88 19.60 -25.67
C ALA A 5 -7.83 18.18 -25.09
N SER A 6 -6.75 17.47 -25.36
CA SER A 6 -6.41 16.21 -24.70
C SER A 6 -6.33 16.48 -23.21
N ALA A 7 -7.39 16.18 -22.48
CA ALA A 7 -7.37 16.22 -21.02
C ALA A 7 -6.28 15.24 -20.56
N SER A 8 -5.14 15.78 -20.22
CA SER A 8 -4.09 15.06 -19.49
C SER A 8 -4.75 14.56 -18.19
N LEU A 9 -4.90 13.25 -18.06
CA LEU A 9 -5.37 12.64 -16.80
C LEU A 9 -4.29 12.89 -15.74
N ALA A 10 -4.40 14.02 -15.06
CA ALA A 10 -3.56 14.32 -13.92
C ALA A 10 -3.86 13.29 -12.84
N ILE A 11 -2.83 12.54 -12.40
CA ILE A 11 -2.97 11.65 -11.26
C ILE A 11 -3.08 12.52 -10.02
N GLU A 12 -4.23 12.43 -9.39
CA GLU A 12 -4.50 13.10 -8.13
C GLU A 12 -3.67 12.45 -7.02
N ARG A 13 -2.83 13.24 -6.36
CA ARG A 13 -2.00 12.76 -5.26
C ARG A 13 -2.86 12.51 -4.02
N HIS A 14 -2.45 11.51 -3.24
CA HIS A 14 -3.04 11.32 -1.92
C HIS A 14 -2.85 12.56 -1.04
N PRO A 15 -3.81 12.86 -0.14
CA PRO A 15 -3.69 13.96 0.81
C PRO A 15 -2.37 13.88 1.58
N LEU A 16 -1.76 15.03 1.89
CA LEU A 16 -0.47 15.10 2.57
C LEU A 16 -0.46 14.26 3.85
N VAL A 17 -1.52 14.34 4.66
CA VAL A 17 -1.67 13.56 5.89
C VAL A 17 -1.56 12.06 5.62
N THR A 18 -2.22 11.54 4.59
CA THR A 18 -2.15 10.10 4.22
C THR A 18 -0.73 9.69 3.86
N ARG A 19 -0.01 10.53 3.10
CA ARG A 19 1.38 10.27 2.69
C ARG A 19 2.33 10.31 3.88
N VAL A 20 2.21 11.34 4.74
CA VAL A 20 3.03 11.48 5.94
C VAL A 20 2.83 10.29 6.88
N LEU A 21 1.58 9.93 7.19
CA LEU A 21 1.29 8.78 8.05
C LEU A 21 1.78 7.46 7.44
N HIS A 22 1.72 7.31 6.11
CA HIS A 22 2.25 6.12 5.42
C HIS A 22 3.77 5.99 5.60
N TRP A 23 4.51 7.04 5.25
CA TRP A 23 5.97 7.03 5.35
C TRP A 23 6.45 6.98 6.80
N ALA A 24 5.76 7.66 7.72
CA ALA A 24 6.04 7.53 9.16
C ALA A 24 5.91 6.06 9.60
N THR A 25 4.80 5.38 9.24
CA THR A 25 4.66 3.94 9.55
C THR A 25 5.81 3.11 8.96
N ALA A 26 6.16 3.32 7.70
CA ALA A 26 7.23 2.56 7.04
C ALA A 26 8.58 2.77 7.72
N VAL A 27 8.95 4.01 8.02
CA VAL A 27 10.22 4.33 8.70
C VAL A 27 10.26 3.75 10.11
N ILE A 28 9.18 3.91 10.90
CA ILE A 28 9.13 3.39 12.26
C ILE A 28 9.25 1.87 12.26
N LEU A 29 8.57 1.16 11.35
CA LEU A 29 8.67 -0.29 11.22
C LEU A 29 10.09 -0.73 10.85
N VAL A 30 10.73 -0.09 9.89
CA VAL A 30 12.12 -0.40 9.51
C VAL A 30 13.05 -0.22 10.70
N VAL A 31 12.97 0.91 11.41
CA VAL A 31 13.81 1.18 12.58
C VAL A 31 13.53 0.17 13.70
N SER A 32 12.25 -0.16 13.96
CA SER A 32 11.84 -1.12 14.99
C SER A 32 12.37 -2.53 14.72
N VAL A 33 12.24 -3.01 13.47
CA VAL A 33 12.78 -4.32 13.06
C VAL A 33 14.31 -4.31 13.12
N SER A 34 14.96 -3.24 12.62
CA SER A 34 16.43 -3.12 12.68
C SER A 34 16.95 -3.14 14.11
N ALA A 35 16.23 -2.51 15.05
CA ALA A 35 16.60 -2.52 16.46
C ALA A 35 16.61 -3.96 17.03
N ILE A 36 15.59 -4.79 16.72
CA ILE A 36 15.55 -6.18 17.15
C ILE A 36 16.63 -7.02 16.48
N LEU A 37 16.82 -6.88 15.17
CA LEU A 37 17.87 -7.64 14.47
C LEU A 37 19.25 -7.31 15.00
N TYR A 38 19.54 -6.03 15.26
CA TYR A 38 20.82 -5.62 15.84
C TYR A 38 20.99 -6.09 17.29
N ARG A 39 19.91 -6.10 18.08
CA ARG A 39 19.89 -6.66 19.43
C ARG A 39 20.37 -8.12 19.46
N GLU A 40 19.99 -8.92 18.47
CA GLU A 40 20.40 -10.34 18.43
C GLU A 40 21.89 -10.52 18.08
N THR A 41 22.53 -9.54 17.48
CA THR A 41 23.95 -9.61 17.08
C THR A 41 24.93 -9.00 18.10
N THR A 42 24.43 -8.23 19.09
CA THR A 42 25.31 -7.55 20.07
C THR A 42 25.37 -8.30 21.40
N GLU A 43 26.55 -8.41 21.99
CA GLU A 43 26.79 -9.02 23.30
C GLU A 43 26.64 -8.03 24.46
N HIS A 44 26.60 -6.71 24.18
CA HIS A 44 26.55 -5.68 25.20
C HIS A 44 25.15 -5.59 25.84
N THR A 45 25.02 -6.02 27.10
CA THR A 45 23.76 -6.10 27.84
C THR A 45 22.99 -4.77 27.85
N THR A 46 23.67 -3.64 28.10
CA THR A 46 23.04 -2.30 28.10
C THR A 46 22.46 -1.97 26.73
N VAL A 47 23.21 -2.27 25.65
CA VAL A 47 22.74 -2.01 24.27
C VAL A 47 21.50 -2.87 23.96
N ARG A 48 21.51 -4.15 24.33
CA ARG A 48 20.36 -5.06 24.19
C ARG A 48 19.11 -4.53 24.89
N GLN A 49 19.24 -3.99 26.11
CA GLN A 49 18.14 -3.40 26.87
C GLN A 49 17.58 -2.14 26.19
N VAL A 50 18.46 -1.22 25.75
CA VAL A 50 18.05 -0.01 25.05
C VAL A 50 17.34 -0.31 23.73
N LEU A 51 17.84 -1.27 22.95
CA LEU A 51 17.23 -1.66 21.68
C LEU A 51 15.84 -2.33 21.89
N MET A 52 15.68 -3.13 22.94
CA MET A 52 14.39 -3.71 23.28
C MET A 52 13.40 -2.63 23.72
N GLU A 53 13.82 -1.68 24.53
CA GLU A 53 12.95 -0.58 24.93
C GLU A 53 12.60 0.32 23.73
N LEU A 54 13.54 0.61 22.85
CA LEU A 54 13.28 1.31 21.59
C LEU A 54 12.25 0.58 20.76
N HIS A 55 12.36 -0.73 20.58
CA HIS A 55 11.38 -1.55 19.86
C HIS A 55 9.98 -1.45 20.49
N ARG A 56 9.86 -1.53 21.80
CA ARG A 56 8.58 -1.39 22.53
C ARG A 56 7.94 -0.02 22.26
N GLN A 57 8.73 1.05 22.42
CA GLN A 57 8.23 2.43 22.22
C GLN A 57 7.83 2.68 20.77
N LEU A 58 8.62 2.20 19.80
CA LEU A 58 8.29 2.30 18.39
C LEU A 58 7.03 1.47 18.04
N GLY A 59 6.86 0.29 18.65
CA GLY A 59 5.63 -0.51 18.50
C GLY A 59 4.39 0.25 18.96
N LEU A 60 4.45 0.89 20.14
CA LEU A 60 3.35 1.73 20.64
C LEU A 60 3.11 2.96 19.75
N LEU A 61 4.17 3.58 19.24
CA LEU A 61 4.05 4.70 18.31
C LEU A 61 3.38 4.28 17.00
N VAL A 62 3.70 3.07 16.48
CA VAL A 62 3.01 2.51 15.30
C VAL A 62 1.52 2.36 15.58
N LEU A 63 1.11 1.96 16.78
CA LEU A 63 -0.31 1.86 17.15
C LEU A 63 -1.02 3.22 17.01
N VAL A 64 -0.42 4.29 17.55
CA VAL A 64 -0.95 5.65 17.45
C VAL A 64 -1.09 6.07 15.99
N VAL A 65 -0.04 5.86 15.20
CA VAL A 65 -0.04 6.20 13.76
C VAL A 65 -1.06 5.35 13.00
N LEU A 66 -1.21 4.07 13.33
CA LEU A 66 -2.18 3.16 12.71
C LEU A 66 -3.62 3.62 12.96
N VAL A 67 -3.95 3.98 14.20
CA VAL A 67 -5.26 4.54 14.56
C VAL A 67 -5.53 5.82 13.77
N ALA A 68 -4.56 6.72 13.70
CA ALA A 68 -4.68 7.95 12.90
C ALA A 68 -4.89 7.64 11.39
N ARG A 69 -4.18 6.65 10.83
CA ARG A 69 -4.37 6.22 9.43
C ARG A 69 -5.76 5.66 9.17
N VAL A 70 -6.25 4.80 10.05
CA VAL A 70 -7.60 4.23 9.93
C VAL A 70 -8.64 5.34 10.04
N ALA A 71 -8.50 6.26 11.00
CA ALA A 71 -9.40 7.40 11.17
C ALA A 71 -9.44 8.30 9.91
N VAL A 72 -8.26 8.69 9.38
CA VAL A 72 -8.19 9.48 8.15
C VAL A 72 -8.82 8.75 6.97
N ARG A 73 -8.61 7.44 6.85
CA ARG A 73 -9.19 6.62 5.79
C ARG A 73 -10.71 6.52 5.90
N SER A 74 -11.24 6.38 7.13
CA SER A 74 -12.69 6.28 7.38
C SER A 74 -13.41 7.59 7.07
N VAL A 75 -12.80 8.74 7.38
CA VAL A 75 -13.39 10.05 7.13
C VAL A 75 -13.30 10.46 5.66
N LYS A 76 -12.18 10.19 4.98
CA LYS A 76 -11.94 10.62 3.58
C LYS A 76 -12.43 9.63 2.53
N GLY A 77 -12.92 8.47 2.94
CA GLY A 77 -13.35 7.40 2.04
C GLY A 77 -12.18 6.68 1.35
N LEU A 78 -12.53 5.71 0.50
CA LEU A 78 -11.57 5.04 -0.36
C LEU A 78 -11.07 6.03 -1.41
N VAL A 79 -9.79 6.35 -1.38
CA VAL A 79 -9.16 7.18 -2.41
C VAL A 79 -9.40 6.53 -3.78
N ASN A 80 -9.84 7.33 -4.76
CA ASN A 80 -10.03 6.88 -6.13
C ASN A 80 -8.74 6.21 -6.61
N HIS A 81 -8.85 4.93 -6.93
CA HIS A 81 -7.76 4.17 -7.49
C HIS A 81 -7.38 4.77 -8.85
N ALA A 82 -6.11 4.69 -9.20
CA ALA A 82 -5.60 5.20 -10.48
C ALA A 82 -6.53 4.78 -11.64
N PRO A 83 -6.90 5.71 -12.54
CA PRO A 83 -7.75 5.39 -13.69
C PRO A 83 -7.16 4.25 -14.51
N GLY A 84 -7.98 3.29 -14.92
CA GLY A 84 -7.55 2.19 -15.79
C GLY A 84 -7.19 0.88 -15.08
N LEU A 85 -7.28 0.79 -13.74
CA LEU A 85 -7.12 -0.49 -13.04
C LEU A 85 -8.40 -1.35 -13.15
N SER A 86 -8.23 -2.64 -13.42
CA SER A 86 -9.35 -3.59 -13.42
C SER A 86 -9.98 -3.72 -12.04
N ALA A 87 -11.26 -4.11 -11.98
CA ALA A 87 -11.97 -4.28 -10.71
C ALA A 87 -11.30 -5.32 -9.81
N GLY A 88 -10.73 -6.39 -10.37
CA GLY A 88 -9.97 -7.41 -9.64
C GLY A 88 -8.73 -6.84 -8.97
N VAL A 89 -7.92 -6.06 -9.68
CA VAL A 89 -6.72 -5.42 -9.11
C VAL A 89 -7.08 -4.44 -7.99
N ARG A 90 -8.17 -3.68 -8.14
CA ARG A 90 -8.64 -2.78 -7.08
C ARG A 90 -9.06 -3.53 -5.82
N ARG A 91 -9.81 -4.64 -5.97
CA ARG A 91 -10.23 -5.49 -4.83
C ARG A 91 -9.01 -6.10 -4.13
N ALA A 92 -8.07 -6.66 -4.90
CA ALA A 92 -6.83 -7.22 -4.37
C ALA A 92 -6.01 -6.18 -3.59
N ALA A 93 -5.83 -4.98 -4.12
CA ALA A 93 -5.15 -3.88 -3.44
C ALA A 93 -5.87 -3.47 -2.13
N THR A 94 -7.19 -3.37 -2.16
CA THR A 94 -7.99 -3.05 -0.97
C THR A 94 -7.85 -4.13 0.09
N LEU A 95 -7.95 -5.40 -0.29
CA LEU A 95 -7.80 -6.54 0.61
C LEU A 95 -6.38 -6.56 1.23
N ALA A 96 -5.34 -6.41 0.41
CA ALA A 96 -3.96 -6.36 0.89
C ALA A 96 -3.74 -5.26 1.94
N HIS A 97 -4.28 -4.05 1.72
CA HIS A 97 -4.17 -2.97 2.69
C HIS A 97 -4.90 -3.28 4.01
N TRP A 98 -6.13 -3.82 3.94
CA TRP A 98 -6.86 -4.19 5.15
C TRP A 98 -6.19 -5.34 5.89
N SER A 99 -5.65 -6.33 5.17
CA SER A 99 -4.86 -7.43 5.78
C SER A 99 -3.62 -6.89 6.50
N MET A 100 -2.87 -5.96 5.86
CA MET A 100 -1.72 -5.32 6.51
C MET A 100 -2.12 -4.55 7.78
N TYR A 101 -3.24 -3.81 7.77
CA TYR A 101 -3.73 -3.11 8.95
C TYR A 101 -4.13 -4.09 10.08
N GLY A 102 -4.85 -5.17 9.73
CA GLY A 102 -5.26 -6.18 10.70
C GLY A 102 -4.07 -6.92 11.32
N VAL A 103 -3.13 -7.38 10.48
CA VAL A 103 -1.92 -8.07 10.96
C VAL A 103 -1.05 -7.13 11.78
N LEU A 104 -0.88 -5.87 11.38
CA LEU A 104 -0.10 -4.89 12.13
C LEU A 104 -0.73 -4.58 13.49
N ALA A 105 -2.05 -4.42 13.56
CA ALA A 105 -2.77 -4.24 14.83
C ALA A 105 -2.59 -5.47 15.74
N GLY A 106 -2.79 -6.67 15.18
CA GLY A 106 -2.58 -7.93 15.91
C GLY A 106 -1.15 -8.07 16.42
N LEU A 107 -0.16 -7.77 15.60
CA LEU A 107 1.26 -7.80 15.98
C LEU A 107 1.55 -6.90 17.18
N ILE A 108 1.02 -5.67 17.18
CA ILE A 108 1.22 -4.72 18.29
C ILE A 108 0.53 -5.21 19.56
N LEU A 109 -0.70 -5.73 19.45
CA LEU A 109 -1.44 -6.27 20.60
C LEU A 109 -0.76 -7.51 21.17
N LEU A 110 -0.23 -8.41 20.34
CA LEU A 110 0.55 -9.56 20.78
C LEU A 110 1.81 -9.13 21.55
N GLY A 111 2.57 -8.15 21.02
CA GLY A 111 3.74 -7.62 21.71
C GLY A 111 3.40 -6.92 23.04
N TRP A 112 2.25 -6.24 23.10
CA TRP A 112 1.77 -5.63 24.34
C TRP A 112 1.36 -6.70 25.37
N ALA A 113 0.54 -7.67 24.98
CA ALA A 113 0.13 -8.78 25.86
C ALA A 113 1.33 -9.59 26.34
N GLN A 114 2.30 -9.88 25.46
CA GLN A 114 3.56 -10.55 25.80
C GLN A 114 4.33 -9.80 26.90
N CYS A 115 4.46 -8.46 26.78
CA CYS A 115 5.10 -7.66 27.83
C CYS A 115 4.38 -7.81 29.17
N ASN A 116 3.04 -7.75 29.18
CA ASN A 116 2.28 -7.91 30.42
C ASN A 116 2.42 -9.33 31.00
N ALA A 117 2.41 -10.36 30.15
CA ALA A 117 2.64 -11.72 30.58
C ALA A 117 4.03 -11.93 31.24
N HIS A 118 5.06 -11.18 30.81
CA HIS A 118 6.37 -11.06 31.43
C HIS A 118 6.40 -10.10 32.66
N ALA A 119 5.26 -9.68 33.20
CA ALA A 119 5.15 -8.71 34.29
C ALA A 119 5.76 -7.32 33.94
N ILE A 120 5.85 -6.97 32.67
CA ILE A 120 6.34 -5.67 32.20
C ILE A 120 5.16 -4.76 31.88
N HIS A 121 4.98 -3.71 32.70
CA HIS A 121 3.94 -2.71 32.51
C HIS A 121 4.40 -1.65 31.51
N LEU A 122 3.76 -1.60 30.37
CA LEU A 122 4.12 -0.65 29.31
C LEU A 122 3.74 0.79 29.67
N ARG A 123 4.64 1.71 29.36
CA ARG A 123 4.40 3.16 29.46
C ARG A 123 4.73 3.81 28.11
N LEU A 124 3.77 4.47 27.52
CA LEU A 124 3.98 5.26 26.29
C LEU A 124 4.86 6.45 26.65
N PHE A 125 6.05 6.52 26.04
CA PHE A 125 7.11 7.53 26.28
C PHE A 125 7.50 7.67 27.76
N GLY A 126 7.40 6.59 28.54
CA GLY A 126 7.70 6.57 29.95
C GLY A 126 6.68 7.30 30.86
N VAL A 127 5.68 7.96 30.30
CA VAL A 127 4.73 8.84 31.02
C VAL A 127 3.36 8.18 31.21
N ILE A 128 2.73 7.75 30.11
CA ILE A 128 1.34 7.24 30.14
C ILE A 128 1.38 5.72 30.37
N ARG A 129 0.98 5.27 31.55
CA ARG A 129 0.82 3.84 31.83
C ARG A 129 -0.37 3.30 31.03
N LEU A 130 -0.10 2.23 30.29
CA LEU A 130 -1.13 1.51 29.57
C LEU A 130 -1.75 0.42 30.48
N PRO A 131 -3.02 0.06 30.27
CA PRO A 131 -3.64 -1.04 31.02
C PRO A 131 -2.96 -2.36 30.70
N ASP A 132 -2.97 -3.27 31.66
CA ASP A 132 -2.49 -4.62 31.43
C ASP A 132 -3.58 -5.42 30.69
N LEU A 133 -3.21 -6.05 29.58
CA LEU A 133 -4.13 -6.85 28.75
C LEU A 133 -4.32 -8.27 29.32
N VAL A 134 -3.27 -8.79 29.94
CA VAL A 134 -3.24 -10.14 30.54
C VAL A 134 -2.49 -10.12 31.88
N ALA A 135 -2.77 -11.07 32.73
CA ALA A 135 -2.01 -11.28 33.96
C ALA A 135 -0.60 -11.85 33.66
N ALA A 136 0.31 -11.67 34.58
CA ALA A 136 1.65 -12.25 34.49
C ALA A 136 1.59 -13.78 34.51
N ASP A 137 2.15 -14.41 33.47
CA ASP A 137 2.19 -15.85 33.24
C ASP A 137 3.30 -16.17 32.26
N SER A 138 4.32 -16.92 32.69
CA SER A 138 5.51 -17.21 31.89
C SER A 138 5.22 -18.10 30.67
N GLU A 139 4.33 -19.09 30.80
CA GLU A 139 3.97 -19.98 29.70
C GLU A 139 3.17 -19.24 28.63
N LEU A 140 2.25 -18.38 29.06
CA LEU A 140 1.53 -17.49 28.17
C LEU A 140 2.49 -16.49 27.46
N ALA A 141 3.50 -15.98 28.20
CA ALA A 141 4.47 -15.05 27.64
C ALA A 141 5.28 -15.66 26.48
N ASP A 142 5.73 -16.90 26.63
CA ASP A 142 6.45 -17.63 25.59
C ASP A 142 5.55 -17.89 24.37
N THR A 143 4.32 -18.34 24.61
CA THR A 143 3.32 -18.55 23.55
C THR A 143 3.02 -17.26 22.77
N LEU A 144 2.82 -16.14 23.46
CA LEU A 144 2.57 -14.83 22.81
C LEU A 144 3.80 -14.34 22.06
N SER A 145 5.02 -14.65 22.54
CA SER A 145 6.27 -14.35 21.83
C SER A 145 6.32 -15.06 20.48
N ASP A 146 6.01 -16.34 20.45
CA ASP A 146 5.96 -17.12 19.21
C ASP A 146 4.93 -16.57 18.24
N TYR A 147 3.74 -16.26 18.71
CA TYR A 147 2.69 -15.65 17.86
C TYR A 147 3.10 -14.27 17.34
N HIS A 148 3.80 -13.45 18.15
CA HIS A 148 4.32 -12.17 17.70
C HIS A 148 5.35 -12.34 16.56
N ILE A 149 6.26 -13.30 16.69
CA ILE A 149 7.25 -13.61 15.65
C ILE A 149 6.56 -14.11 14.38
N TRP A 150 5.60 -15.02 14.49
CA TRP A 150 4.84 -15.49 13.33
C TRP A 150 4.04 -14.38 12.66
N ALA A 151 3.41 -13.51 13.43
CA ALA A 151 2.69 -12.34 12.89
C ALA A 151 3.65 -11.37 12.17
N ALA A 152 4.90 -11.22 12.65
CA ALA A 152 5.92 -10.42 11.98
C ALA A 152 6.30 -11.02 10.62
N TRP A 153 6.46 -12.34 10.52
CA TRP A 153 6.68 -13.03 9.24
C TRP A 153 5.50 -12.87 8.27
N VAL A 154 4.27 -12.98 8.77
CA VAL A 154 3.06 -12.74 7.95
C VAL A 154 3.01 -11.30 7.47
N LEU A 155 3.34 -10.33 8.33
CA LEU A 155 3.41 -8.92 7.91
C LEU A 155 4.47 -8.73 6.82
N LEU A 156 5.65 -9.32 6.97
CA LEU A 156 6.71 -9.24 5.95
C LEU A 156 6.25 -9.84 4.62
N ALA A 157 5.57 -11.01 4.66
CA ALA A 157 5.01 -11.66 3.48
C ALA A 157 3.93 -10.81 2.76
N LEU A 158 3.25 -9.92 3.47
CA LEU A 158 2.31 -8.94 2.89
C LEU A 158 3.03 -7.68 2.37
N VAL A 159 4.04 -7.19 3.10
CA VAL A 159 4.76 -5.95 2.76
C VAL A 159 5.65 -6.15 1.52
N VAL A 160 6.34 -7.28 1.39
CA VAL A 160 7.21 -7.54 0.24
C VAL A 160 6.45 -7.43 -1.09
N PRO A 161 5.35 -8.17 -1.35
CA PRO A 161 4.60 -8.03 -2.60
C PRO A 161 3.96 -6.65 -2.74
N HIS A 162 3.58 -5.97 -1.64
CA HIS A 162 3.08 -4.60 -1.69
C HIS A 162 4.14 -3.64 -2.26
N VAL A 163 5.38 -3.71 -1.78
CA VAL A 163 6.50 -2.89 -2.27
C VAL A 163 6.83 -3.27 -3.72
N LEU A 164 6.92 -4.56 -4.04
CA LEU A 164 7.19 -5.03 -5.41
C LEU A 164 6.11 -4.58 -6.39
N ALA A 165 4.83 -4.62 -5.99
CA ALA A 165 3.74 -4.11 -6.81
C ALA A 165 3.86 -2.60 -7.05
N ALA A 166 4.20 -1.80 -6.02
CA ALA A 166 4.41 -0.36 -6.17
C ALA A 166 5.58 -0.05 -7.14
N LEU A 167 6.69 -0.80 -7.04
CA LEU A 167 7.83 -0.68 -7.95
C LEU A 167 7.47 -1.11 -9.38
N TRP A 168 6.74 -2.22 -9.53
CA TRP A 168 6.23 -2.66 -10.82
C TRP A 168 5.35 -1.60 -11.49
N HIS A 169 4.43 -0.99 -10.75
CA HIS A 169 3.60 0.10 -11.23
C HIS A 169 4.44 1.31 -11.65
N HIS A 170 5.52 1.60 -10.92
CA HIS A 170 6.39 2.74 -11.20
C HIS A 170 7.28 2.50 -12.44
N TYR A 171 8.01 1.39 -12.50
CA TYR A 171 9.02 1.15 -13.53
C TYR A 171 8.45 0.54 -14.81
N ILE A 172 7.49 -0.36 -14.69
CA ILE A 172 6.95 -1.13 -15.82
C ILE A 172 5.68 -0.50 -16.35
N ARG A 173 4.67 -0.29 -15.50
CA ARG A 173 3.38 0.28 -15.92
C ARG A 173 3.41 1.80 -16.09
N ARG A 174 4.27 2.48 -15.34
CA ARG A 174 4.43 3.95 -15.34
C ARG A 174 3.11 4.68 -15.16
N ASP A 175 2.24 4.15 -14.29
CA ASP A 175 0.88 4.64 -14.06
C ASP A 175 0.73 5.59 -12.86
N GLY A 176 1.84 5.96 -12.24
CA GLY A 176 1.89 6.97 -11.18
C GLY A 176 1.42 6.53 -9.79
N VAL A 177 1.10 5.25 -9.58
CA VAL A 177 0.67 4.73 -8.26
C VAL A 177 1.66 5.06 -7.15
N LEU A 178 2.96 4.78 -7.36
CA LEU A 178 4.01 5.10 -6.40
C LEU A 178 4.17 6.62 -6.23
N THR A 179 4.17 7.37 -7.33
CA THR A 179 4.37 8.83 -7.30
C THR A 179 3.25 9.57 -6.59
N ALA A 180 2.04 9.00 -6.55
CA ALA A 180 0.92 9.53 -5.77
C ALA A 180 1.18 9.49 -4.26
N MET A 181 2.08 8.60 -3.79
CA MET A 181 2.47 8.44 -2.38
C MET A 181 3.79 9.11 -2.02
N LEU A 182 4.63 9.51 -3.01
CA LEU A 182 5.91 10.15 -2.72
C LEU A 182 5.73 11.57 -2.15
N PRO A 183 6.64 12.03 -1.26
CA PRO A 183 6.67 13.41 -0.81
C PRO A 183 6.95 14.36 -1.98
N GLY A 184 6.47 15.60 -1.90
CA GLY A 184 6.65 16.65 -2.93
C GLY A 184 5.33 17.23 -3.42
N ASN A 185 5.37 18.41 -4.04
CA ASN A 185 4.18 19.16 -4.49
C ASN A 185 4.00 19.18 -6.03
N ALA A 186 4.88 18.56 -6.81
CA ALA A 186 4.79 18.58 -8.25
C ALA A 186 3.60 17.74 -8.76
N VAL A 187 2.76 18.33 -9.61
CA VAL A 187 1.80 17.60 -10.44
C VAL A 187 2.60 16.83 -11.47
N ILE A 188 2.59 15.51 -11.40
CA ILE A 188 3.28 14.69 -12.38
C ILE A 188 2.30 14.40 -13.51
N ALA A 189 2.51 15.07 -14.64
CA ALA A 189 1.83 14.70 -15.89
C ALA A 189 2.34 13.30 -16.29
N THR A 190 1.51 12.30 -16.18
CA THR A 190 1.83 10.98 -16.72
C THR A 190 1.65 11.00 -18.22
N LYS A 191 2.63 10.46 -18.96
CA LYS A 191 2.42 10.13 -20.37
C LYS A 191 1.17 9.24 -20.47
N PRO A 192 0.28 9.48 -21.44
CA PRO A 192 -0.88 8.62 -21.63
C PRO A 192 -0.38 7.17 -21.76
N ALA A 193 -1.01 6.28 -20.99
CA ALA A 193 -0.71 4.86 -21.07
C ALA A 193 -0.80 4.43 -22.54
N VAL A 194 0.22 3.75 -23.03
CA VAL A 194 0.20 3.19 -24.40
C VAL A 194 -1.10 2.41 -24.54
N ALA A 195 -1.95 2.85 -25.48
CA ALA A 195 -3.24 2.21 -25.70
C ALA A 195 -3.05 0.69 -25.84
N PRO A 196 -3.85 -0.14 -25.15
CA PRO A 196 -3.67 -1.58 -25.21
C PRO A 196 -3.71 -2.02 -26.68
N ALA A 197 -2.84 -2.94 -27.06
CA ALA A 197 -2.67 -3.41 -28.44
C ALA A 197 -4.00 -3.72 -29.16
N ARG A 198 -5.05 -4.08 -28.41
CA ARG A 198 -6.42 -4.25 -28.89
C ARG A 198 -7.05 -2.96 -29.45
N ALA A 199 -6.71 -1.79 -28.91
CA ALA A 199 -7.22 -0.51 -29.44
C ALA A 199 -6.52 -0.13 -30.75
N ALA A 200 -5.22 -0.40 -30.88
CA ALA A 200 -4.47 -0.24 -32.12
C ALA A 200 -4.99 -1.18 -33.21
N LEU A 201 -5.23 -2.45 -32.88
CA LEU A 201 -5.82 -3.43 -33.79
C LEU A 201 -7.24 -3.04 -34.25
N SER A 202 -8.07 -2.47 -33.36
CA SER A 202 -9.41 -2.01 -33.73
C SER A 202 -9.38 -0.80 -34.65
N LEU A 203 -8.39 0.09 -34.50
CA LEU A 203 -8.18 1.23 -35.41
C LEU A 203 -7.75 0.76 -36.80
N VAL A 204 -6.79 -0.17 -36.88
CA VAL A 204 -6.33 -0.79 -38.12
C VAL A 204 -7.50 -1.51 -38.81
N ALA A 205 -8.30 -2.28 -38.07
CA ALA A 205 -9.47 -2.98 -38.61
C ALA A 205 -10.55 -2.02 -39.17
N ARG A 206 -10.78 -0.88 -38.48
CA ARG A 206 -11.70 0.18 -38.98
C ARG A 206 -11.19 0.84 -40.22
N THR A 207 -9.86 1.12 -40.30
CA THR A 207 -9.23 1.73 -41.48
C THR A 207 -9.29 0.79 -42.67
N LEU A 208 -9.00 -0.49 -42.47
CA LEU A 208 -9.10 -1.53 -43.53
C LEU A 208 -10.55 -1.70 -44.03
N ARG A 209 -11.57 -1.67 -43.15
CA ARG A 209 -12.98 -1.67 -43.57
C ARG A 209 -13.33 -0.47 -44.43
N LYS A 210 -12.87 0.73 -44.07
CA LYS A 210 -13.11 1.96 -44.88
C LYS A 210 -12.46 1.89 -46.27
N VAL A 211 -11.22 1.35 -46.33
CA VAL A 211 -10.53 1.17 -47.63
C VAL A 211 -11.23 0.13 -48.49
N ARG A 212 -11.67 -0.98 -47.90
CA ARG A 212 -12.39 -2.05 -48.62
C ARG A 212 -13.78 -1.56 -49.11
N ALA A 213 -14.50 -0.75 -48.33
CA ALA A 213 -15.76 -0.15 -48.72
C ALA A 213 -15.62 0.86 -49.88
N ARG A 214 -14.47 1.54 -49.98
CA ARG A 214 -14.18 2.48 -51.11
C ARG A 214 -13.74 1.75 -52.38
N ARG A 215 -13.29 0.51 -52.31
CA ARG A 215 -12.88 -0.33 -53.47
C ARG A 215 -13.97 -1.24 -54.00
N ALA A 216 -15.15 -1.27 -53.36
CA ALA A 216 -16.27 -2.00 -53.92
C ALA A 216 -16.71 -1.43 -55.27
N PRO A 217 -16.77 -2.24 -56.36
CA PRO A 217 -17.09 -1.74 -57.70
C PRO A 217 -18.51 -1.15 -57.72
N ARG A 218 -18.65 -0.01 -58.39
CA ARG A 218 -19.89 0.72 -58.67
C ARG A 218 -20.83 -0.04 -59.67
N ALA A 219 -20.74 -1.37 -59.78
CA ALA A 219 -21.34 -2.18 -60.83
C ALA A 219 -22.77 -2.62 -60.63
N ALA A 220 -23.55 -2.02 -59.73
CA ALA A 220 -24.95 -2.45 -59.53
C ALA A 220 -25.96 -1.30 -59.41
N ARG A 221 -25.82 -0.25 -60.32
CA ARG A 221 -26.83 0.83 -60.38
C ARG A 221 -27.37 1.10 -61.76
N GLN A 222 -27.42 0.10 -62.63
CA GLN A 222 -28.06 0.24 -63.96
C GLN A 222 -28.82 -1.02 -64.28
N SER A 223 -30.01 -1.20 -63.75
CA SER A 223 -31.11 -1.99 -64.31
C SER A 223 -32.39 -1.69 -63.54
N ARG A 224 -33.11 -0.60 -63.94
CA ARG A 224 -34.53 -0.49 -63.82
C ARG A 224 -35.09 -0.55 -65.23
N PRO A 225 -35.86 -1.56 -65.61
CA PRO A 225 -36.67 -1.49 -66.82
C PRO A 225 -37.91 -0.64 -66.56
N LEU A 226 -38.45 -0.08 -67.64
CA LEU A 226 -39.66 0.70 -67.81
C LEU A 226 -40.90 -0.09 -67.37
#